data_72a5e033ebe8c13d5ff6b00eaa10fc11
#
_entry.id   72a5e033ebe8c13d5ff6b00eaa10fc11
#
_cell.length_a   1.000
_cell.length_b   1.000
_cell.length_c   1.000
_cell.angle_alpha   90.00
_cell.angle_beta   90.00
_cell.angle_gamma   90.00
#
_symmetry.space_group_name_H-M   'P 1'
#
loop_
_entity.id
_entity.type
_entity.pdbx_description
1 polymer ?
#
loop_
_entity_poly.entity_id
_entity_poly.type
_entity_poly.pdbx_seq_one_letter_code
_entity_poly.pdbx_strand_id
1 'polypeptide(L)'
;EAAQQSPSLALLMGRVRESSERLLAIRSLLPAPLRNSIQAGPIEEGCWCLLVSSNAVAAKLRQLVPALQAHLNSKGMGVSSIRIKVQARQT
;
A
#
# COMPACT_ATOMS: atom_id res chain seq x y z
N GLU A 1 -4.12 -15.23 -27.24
CA GLU A 1 -5.01 -14.67 -27.15
C GLU A 1 -5.71 -14.33 -25.92
N ALA A 2 -6.94 -14.43 -25.89
CA ALA A 2 -7.73 -14.10 -24.72
C ALA A 2 -7.26 -14.88 -23.51
N ALA A 3 -6.85 -16.09 -23.77
CA ALA A 3 -6.39 -16.92 -22.66
C ALA A 3 -5.21 -16.31 -21.96
N GLN A 4 -4.37 -15.63 -22.70
CA GLN A 4 -3.23 -15.02 -22.07
C GLN A 4 -3.62 -13.86 -21.18
N GLN A 5 -4.63 -13.16 -21.60
CA GLN A 5 -5.05 -12.03 -20.80
C GLN A 5 -5.71 -12.46 -19.52
N SER A 6 -6.41 -13.57 -19.55
CA SER A 6 -7.10 -14.00 -18.36
C SER A 6 -6.16 -14.25 -17.19
N PRO A 7 -5.06 -14.98 -17.37
CA PRO A 7 -4.13 -15.15 -16.25
C PRO A 7 -3.54 -13.83 -15.78
N SER A 8 -3.23 -12.94 -16.71
CA SER A 8 -2.68 -11.66 -16.33
C SER A 8 -3.66 -10.85 -15.51
N LEU A 9 -4.91 -10.89 -15.93
CA LEU A 9 -5.94 -10.15 -15.22
C LEU A 9 -6.14 -10.71 -13.82
N ALA A 10 -6.16 -12.03 -13.70
CA ALA A 10 -6.33 -12.65 -12.41
C ALA A 10 -5.21 -12.29 -11.46
N LEU A 11 -3.97 -12.28 -11.96
CA LEU A 11 -2.84 -11.89 -11.14
C LEU A 11 -2.95 -10.44 -10.69
N LEU A 12 -3.36 -9.59 -11.59
CA LEU A 12 -3.50 -8.18 -11.29
C LEU A 12 -4.54 -7.96 -10.20
N MET A 13 -5.68 -8.63 -10.30
CA MET A 13 -6.73 -8.50 -9.31
C MET A 13 -6.27 -9.05 -7.96
N GLY A 14 -5.51 -10.13 -7.97
CA GLY A 14 -4.97 -10.66 -6.74
C GLY A 14 -4.03 -9.69 -6.05
N ARG A 15 -3.21 -9.01 -6.82
CA ARG A 15 -2.30 -8.02 -6.25
C ARG A 15 -3.04 -6.82 -5.68
N VAL A 16 -4.08 -6.40 -6.36
CA VAL A 16 -4.89 -5.30 -5.85
C VAL A 16 -5.53 -5.68 -4.53
N ARG A 17 -6.04 -6.89 -4.45
CA ARG A 17 -6.66 -7.36 -3.20
C ARG A 17 -5.63 -7.42 -2.07
N GLU A 18 -4.45 -7.96 -2.34
CA GLU A 18 -3.42 -8.05 -1.32
C GLU A 18 -3.04 -6.68 -0.80
N SER A 19 -2.90 -5.72 -1.70
CA SER A 19 -2.56 -4.37 -1.31
C SER A 19 -3.66 -3.75 -0.46
N SER A 20 -4.91 -3.94 -0.87
CA SER A 20 -6.04 -3.39 -0.13
C SER A 20 -6.17 -4.01 1.26
N GLU A 21 -5.94 -5.30 1.37
CA GLU A 21 -6.01 -5.97 2.66
C GLU A 21 -4.95 -5.45 3.62
N ARG A 22 -3.75 -5.20 3.09
CA ARG A 22 -2.69 -4.65 3.91
C ARG A 22 -3.01 -3.24 4.36
N LEU A 23 -3.60 -2.46 3.48
CA LEU A 23 -4.00 -1.11 3.85
C LEU A 23 -5.04 -1.14 4.97
N LEU A 24 -6.02 -2.03 4.86
CA LEU A 24 -7.01 -2.17 5.91
C LEU A 24 -6.36 -2.60 7.22
N ALA A 25 -5.37 -3.46 7.15
CA ALA A 25 -4.70 -3.94 8.35
C ALA A 25 -3.97 -2.83 9.08
N ILE A 26 -3.40 -1.88 8.35
CA ILE A 26 -2.64 -0.81 9.01
C ILE A 26 -3.49 0.42 9.31
N ARG A 27 -4.73 0.46 8.88
CA ARG A 27 -5.56 1.65 9.09
C ARG A 27 -5.72 1.99 10.57
N SER A 28 -5.76 0.98 11.40
CA SER A 28 -5.90 1.23 12.82
C SER A 28 -4.68 1.92 13.43
N LEU A 29 -3.54 1.83 12.77
CA LEU A 29 -2.33 2.48 13.21
C LEU A 29 -2.19 3.90 12.66
N LEU A 30 -3.05 4.27 11.72
CA LEU A 30 -2.95 5.56 11.05
C LEU A 30 -3.91 6.55 11.69
N PRO A 31 -3.45 7.78 11.97
CA PRO A 31 -4.36 8.83 12.39
C PRO A 31 -5.42 9.09 11.32
N ALA A 32 -6.58 9.54 11.75
CA ALA A 32 -7.68 9.76 10.82
C ALA A 32 -7.31 10.65 9.63
N PRO A 33 -6.59 11.76 9.83
CA PRO A 33 -6.24 12.60 8.68
C PRO A 33 -5.38 11.87 7.65
N LEU A 34 -4.53 10.95 8.09
CA LEU A 34 -3.68 10.22 7.17
C LEU A 34 -4.45 9.17 6.39
N ARG A 35 -5.47 8.58 6.99
CA ARG A 35 -6.21 7.52 6.33
C ARG A 35 -6.80 7.97 5.00
N ASN A 36 -7.29 9.19 4.96
CA ASN A 36 -7.93 9.69 3.75
C ASN A 36 -6.94 10.16 2.70
N SER A 37 -5.68 10.28 3.08
CA SER A 37 -4.64 10.77 2.18
C SER A 37 -3.74 9.69 1.63
N ILE A 38 -4.01 8.44 1.97
CA ILE A 38 -3.17 7.32 1.59
C ILE A 38 -3.98 6.34 0.77
N GLN A 39 -3.41 5.92 -0.34
CA GLN A 39 -4.01 4.90 -1.18
C GLN A 39 -3.06 3.74 -1.35
N ALA A 40 -3.61 2.55 -1.48
CA ALA A 40 -2.79 1.37 -1.70
C ALA A 40 -2.32 1.35 -3.15
N GLY A 41 -1.03 1.22 -3.33
CA GLY A 41 -0.44 1.06 -4.63
C GLY A 41 -0.07 -0.40 -4.86
N PRO A 42 0.67 -0.67 -5.93
CA PRO A 42 1.00 -2.05 -6.28
C PRO A 42 2.02 -2.65 -5.33
N ILE A 43 1.96 -3.97 -5.20
CA ILE A 43 2.97 -4.73 -4.49
C ILE A 43 3.77 -5.47 -5.55
N GLU A 44 5.08 -5.26 -5.57
CA GLU A 44 5.95 -5.92 -6.52
C GLU A 44 7.16 -6.46 -5.79
N GLU A 45 7.37 -7.76 -5.91
CA GLU A 45 8.53 -8.41 -5.32
C GLU A 45 8.71 -8.08 -3.85
N GLY A 46 7.61 -8.08 -3.13
CA GLY A 46 7.66 -7.81 -1.71
C GLY A 46 7.74 -6.35 -1.33
N CYS A 47 7.82 -5.47 -2.31
CA CYS A 47 7.86 -4.03 -2.05
C CYS A 47 6.45 -3.46 -2.23
N TRP A 48 5.92 -2.90 -1.16
CA TRP A 48 4.57 -2.36 -1.16
C TRP A 48 4.64 -0.85 -1.34
N CYS A 49 3.95 -0.36 -2.34
CA CYS A 49 3.93 1.06 -2.63
C CYS A 49 2.68 1.70 -2.04
N LEU A 50 2.85 2.78 -1.32
CA LEU A 50 1.73 3.56 -0.79
C LEU A 50 1.75 4.92 -1.46
N LEU A 51 0.58 5.34 -1.92
CA LEU A 51 0.44 6.61 -2.60
C LEU A 51 -0.15 7.62 -1.64
N VAL A 52 0.50 8.77 -1.54
CA VAL A 52 0.05 9.81 -0.62
C VAL A 52 -0.19 11.10 -1.40
N SER A 53 -1.00 11.96 -0.82
CA SER A 53 -1.43 13.17 -1.52
C SER A 53 -0.49 14.35 -1.35
N SER A 54 0.45 14.30 -0.42
CA SER A 54 1.35 15.43 -0.21
C SER A 54 2.63 14.97 0.47
N ASN A 55 3.64 15.84 0.43
CA ASN A 55 4.90 15.58 1.09
C ASN A 55 4.74 15.53 2.61
N ALA A 56 3.84 16.32 3.13
CA ALA A 56 3.60 16.31 4.58
C ALA A 56 3.09 14.95 5.04
N VAL A 57 2.16 14.38 4.27
CA VAL A 57 1.66 13.05 4.57
C VAL A 57 2.78 12.03 4.43
N ALA A 58 3.58 12.16 3.39
CA ALA A 58 4.70 11.24 3.18
C ALA A 58 5.66 11.24 4.35
N ALA A 59 5.98 12.41 4.88
CA ALA A 59 6.91 12.52 5.99
C ALA A 59 6.36 11.82 7.22
N LYS A 60 5.09 12.02 7.53
CA LYS A 60 4.48 11.37 8.67
C LYS A 60 4.40 9.87 8.49
N LEU A 61 4.06 9.44 7.28
CA LEU A 61 3.94 8.03 7.02
C LEU A 61 5.29 7.33 7.13
N ARG A 62 6.36 7.98 6.70
CA ARG A 62 7.69 7.39 6.80
C ARG A 62 8.08 7.08 8.24
N GLN A 63 7.65 7.93 9.16
CA GLN A 63 7.94 7.70 10.57
C GLN A 63 7.21 6.48 11.09
N LEU A 64 6.09 6.12 10.47
CA LEU A 64 5.29 5.00 10.90
C LEU A 64 5.69 3.69 10.22
N VAL A 65 6.49 3.75 9.17
CA VAL A 65 6.82 2.57 8.38
C VAL A 65 7.32 1.41 9.22
N PRO A 66 8.27 1.59 10.16
CA PRO A 66 8.71 0.45 10.96
C PRO A 66 7.58 -0.21 11.73
N ALA A 67 6.68 0.60 12.29
CA ALA A 67 5.55 0.06 13.02
C ALA A 67 4.58 -0.66 12.10
N LEU A 68 4.38 -0.10 10.89
CA LEU A 68 3.50 -0.71 9.92
C LEU A 68 4.04 -2.06 9.46
N GLN A 69 5.34 -2.13 9.21
CA GLN A 69 5.95 -3.39 8.80
C GLN A 69 5.85 -4.42 9.89
N ALA A 70 6.10 -4.05 11.13
CA ALA A 70 6.01 -4.97 12.24
C ALA A 70 4.58 -5.49 12.39
N HIS A 71 3.61 -4.59 12.23
CA HIS A 71 2.20 -4.97 12.34
C HIS A 71 1.82 -5.96 11.24
N LEU A 72 2.22 -5.68 10.02
CA LEU A 72 1.92 -6.57 8.91
C LEU A 72 2.59 -7.92 9.08
N ASN A 73 3.83 -7.93 9.55
CA ASN A 73 4.53 -9.18 9.79
C ASN A 73 3.81 -10.02 10.83
N SER A 74 3.29 -9.40 11.86
CA SER A 74 2.60 -10.13 12.92
C SER A 74 1.30 -10.72 12.43
N LYS A 75 0.73 -10.17 11.37
CA LYS A 75 -0.53 -10.68 10.81
C LYS A 75 -0.32 -11.62 9.65
N GLY A 76 0.93 -11.96 9.34
CA GLY A 76 1.21 -12.85 8.22
C GLY A 76 1.10 -12.18 6.87
N MET A 77 1.04 -10.85 6.84
CA MET A 77 0.95 -10.08 5.61
C MET A 77 2.19 -9.25 5.38
N GLY A 78 3.35 -9.75 5.83
CA GLY A 78 4.58 -8.99 5.78
C GLY A 78 5.00 -8.60 4.38
N VAL A 79 5.72 -7.49 4.29
CA VAL A 79 6.34 -7.04 3.06
C VAL A 79 7.80 -6.78 3.35
N SER A 80 8.63 -6.89 2.31
CA SER A 80 10.07 -6.67 2.47
C SER A 80 10.36 -5.20 2.71
N SER A 81 9.63 -4.32 2.05
CA SER A 81 9.81 -2.90 2.23
C SER A 81 8.52 -2.17 1.86
N ILE A 82 8.43 -0.94 2.33
CA ILE A 82 7.29 -0.08 2.01
C ILE A 82 7.84 1.17 1.35
N ARG A 83 7.33 1.46 0.16
CA ARG A 83 7.67 2.66 -0.58
C ARG A 83 6.57 3.66 -0.45
N ILE A 84 6.93 4.92 -0.35
CA ILE A 84 5.95 6.00 -0.29
C ILE A 84 6.15 6.88 -1.49
N LYS A 85 5.08 7.07 -2.26
CA LYS A 85 5.14 7.87 -3.46
C LYS A 85 4.12 8.99 -3.35
N VAL A 86 4.57 10.21 -3.56
CA VAL A 86 3.68 11.35 -3.52
C VAL A 86 3.00 11.50 -4.88
N GLN A 87 1.68 11.55 -4.86
CA GLN A 87 0.90 11.81 -6.06
C GLN A 87 0.19 13.12 -5.88
N ALA A 88 0.81 14.18 -6.32
CA ALA A 88 0.17 15.48 -6.25
C ALA A 88 -0.98 15.51 -7.25
N ARG A 89 -2.17 15.83 -6.76
CA ARG A 89 -3.33 15.92 -7.64
C ARG A 89 -3.42 17.32 -8.17
N GLN A 90 -3.60 17.38 -9.46
CA GLN A 90 -3.71 18.66 -10.09
C GLN A 90 -5.13 18.96 -10.29
N THR A 91 -5.89 19.32 -9.51
CA THR A 91 -7.29 19.62 -9.81
C THR A 91 -7.61 21.09 -9.76
#